data_7637cacba5fba869c550a5fa148653d9
#
_entry.id   7637cacba5fba869c550a5fa148653d9
#
_cell.length_a   1.000
_cell.length_b   1.000
_cell.length_c   1.000
_cell.angle_alpha   90.00
_cell.angle_beta   90.00
_cell.angle_gamma   90.00
#
_symmetry.space_group_name_H-M   'P 1'
#
loop_
_entity.id
_entity.type
_entity.pdbx_description
1 polymer ?
#
loop_
_entity_poly.entity_id
_entity_poly.type
_entity_poly.pdbx_seq_one_letter_code
_entity_poly.pdbx_strand_id
1 'polypeptide(L)'
;MMKKLIALMLLVAPLTLWAQDNTWEQPEEDAQEVKKEKENPDAKYLRGAVPEEDGRVVFSKTVEAPGKPAAEIYGIIKGYMEKMTGEKNQLNSHIVVDEPEKYEVAGSFEEWLVFKSNYIMLDRTRFFYVFYAKCADGKAELTINRIHYFYDEGRRAERYNAEDWITDKEAVNKKNTRLYPVTGKFRRKTIDRKDFLFNKIEALLK
;
A
#
# COMPACT_ATOMS: atom_id res chain seq x y z
N MET A 1 43.13 30.76 -49.06
CA MET A 1 43.26 29.52 -48.25
C MET A 1 42.46 29.73 -46.93
N MET A 2 41.20 29.29 -46.92
CA MET A 2 40.34 29.41 -45.72
C MET A 2 40.40 28.11 -44.93
N LYS A 3 40.89 28.17 -43.69
CA LYS A 3 40.87 27.06 -42.76
C LYS A 3 39.51 26.98 -42.08
N LYS A 4 38.74 25.92 -42.36
CA LYS A 4 37.49 25.63 -41.69
C LYS A 4 37.78 25.04 -40.31
N LEU A 5 37.44 25.77 -39.23
CA LEU A 5 37.40 25.23 -37.89
C LEU A 5 36.08 24.46 -37.71
N ILE A 6 36.16 23.17 -37.51
CA ILE A 6 35.03 22.33 -37.14
C ILE A 6 34.98 22.34 -35.58
N ALA A 7 34.01 23.05 -35.02
CA ALA A 7 33.71 22.99 -33.59
C ALA A 7 32.95 21.72 -33.30
N LEU A 8 33.60 20.76 -32.62
CA LEU A 8 32.97 19.55 -32.08
C LEU A 8 32.20 19.91 -30.82
N MET A 9 30.89 20.06 -30.96
CA MET A 9 29.97 20.27 -29.82
C MET A 9 29.77 18.93 -29.12
N LEU A 10 30.48 18.72 -27.98
CA LEU A 10 30.24 17.62 -27.07
C LEU A 10 28.90 17.86 -26.38
N LEU A 11 27.89 17.13 -26.79
CA LEU A 11 26.59 17.07 -26.10
C LEU A 11 26.78 16.27 -24.79
N VAL A 12 27.03 16.98 -23.71
CA VAL A 12 26.96 16.39 -22.35
C VAL A 12 25.49 16.22 -22.03
N ALA A 13 24.94 15.04 -22.25
CA ALA A 13 23.64 14.68 -21.73
C ALA A 13 23.74 14.61 -20.19
N PRO A 14 22.91 15.31 -19.43
CA PRO A 14 22.88 15.12 -18.00
C PRO A 14 22.34 13.71 -17.74
N LEU A 15 23.19 12.84 -17.20
CA LEU A 15 22.76 11.60 -16.57
C LEU A 15 21.93 12.01 -15.34
N THR A 16 20.65 12.20 -15.54
CA THR A 16 19.70 12.24 -14.42
C THR A 16 19.72 10.85 -13.80
N LEU A 17 20.53 10.70 -12.75
CA LEU A 17 20.38 9.61 -11.79
C LEU A 17 18.97 9.77 -11.19
N TRP A 18 18.03 9.04 -11.75
CA TRP A 18 16.76 8.83 -11.10
C TRP A 18 17.08 8.07 -9.82
N ALA A 19 17.10 8.77 -8.69
CA ALA A 19 17.07 8.14 -7.39
C ALA A 19 15.77 7.31 -7.37
N GLN A 20 15.92 6.00 -7.55
CA GLN A 20 14.78 5.09 -7.51
C GLN A 20 14.29 5.06 -6.09
N ASP A 21 13.17 5.75 -5.85
CA ASP A 21 12.52 5.80 -4.56
C ASP A 21 12.00 4.39 -4.22
N ASN A 22 12.55 3.80 -3.16
CA ASN A 22 12.14 2.50 -2.63
C ASN A 22 10.93 2.61 -1.70
N THR A 23 10.07 3.58 -1.94
CA THR A 23 8.92 3.87 -1.09
C THR A 23 7.65 3.70 -1.89
N TRP A 24 6.59 3.19 -1.26
CA TRP A 24 5.30 3.20 -1.90
C TRP A 24 4.70 4.60 -1.83
N GLU A 25 4.51 5.21 -2.98
CA GLU A 25 3.71 6.41 -3.19
C GLU A 25 2.54 6.05 -4.10
N GLN A 26 1.42 6.72 -3.91
CA GLN A 26 0.26 6.50 -4.78
C GLN A 26 0.67 6.85 -6.22
N PRO A 27 0.45 5.96 -7.21
CA PRO A 27 0.77 6.25 -8.60
C PRO A 27 0.08 7.53 -9.09
N GLU A 28 0.80 8.39 -9.82
CA GLU A 28 0.26 9.66 -10.33
C GLU A 28 -0.95 9.50 -11.26
N GLU A 29 -1.10 8.33 -11.89
CA GLU A 29 -2.21 8.00 -12.78
C GLU A 29 -3.57 7.97 -12.05
N ASP A 30 -3.58 7.79 -10.73
CA ASP A 30 -4.79 7.76 -9.91
C ASP A 30 -5.14 9.12 -9.27
N ALA A 31 -4.30 10.15 -9.49
CA ALA A 31 -4.51 11.50 -8.98
C ALA A 31 -5.36 12.36 -9.93
N GLN A 32 -6.55 11.89 -10.33
CA GLN A 32 -7.51 12.76 -11.01
C GLN A 32 -8.10 13.78 -10.03
N GLU A 33 -7.68 15.03 -10.17
CA GLU A 33 -8.28 16.17 -9.48
C GLU A 33 -9.76 16.31 -9.84
N VAL A 34 -10.62 15.78 -8.99
CA VAL A 34 -12.02 16.14 -8.99
C VAL A 34 -12.19 17.39 -8.11
N LYS A 35 -12.24 18.57 -8.72
CA LYS A 35 -12.69 19.80 -8.03
C LYS A 35 -14.12 19.60 -7.55
N LYS A 36 -14.30 19.26 -6.29
CA LYS A 36 -15.57 19.30 -5.57
C LYS A 36 -15.44 20.18 -4.34
N GLU A 37 -16.59 20.79 -3.93
CA GLU A 37 -16.81 21.57 -2.71
C GLU A 37 -15.90 21.10 -1.56
N LYS A 38 -15.63 22.00 -0.60
CA LYS A 38 -14.78 21.74 0.59
C LYS A 38 -15.24 20.50 1.38
N GLU A 39 -15.14 19.33 0.75
CA GLU A 39 -15.32 18.07 1.44
C GLU A 39 -14.20 17.93 2.46
N ASN A 40 -14.53 17.41 3.63
CA ASN A 40 -13.55 17.11 4.66
C ASN A 40 -12.51 16.14 4.07
N PRO A 41 -11.23 16.51 3.95
CA PRO A 41 -10.20 15.65 3.38
C PRO A 41 -10.00 14.35 4.17
N ASP A 42 -10.47 14.31 5.41
CA ASP A 42 -10.41 13.14 6.26
C ASP A 42 -11.64 12.22 6.14
N ALA A 43 -12.69 12.62 5.39
CA ALA A 43 -13.99 11.94 5.42
C ALA A 43 -13.90 10.42 5.28
N LYS A 44 -13.13 9.91 4.30
CA LYS A 44 -12.97 8.47 4.05
C LYS A 44 -12.18 7.72 5.13
N TYR A 45 -11.51 8.46 6.01
CA TYR A 45 -10.67 7.88 7.06
C TYR A 45 -11.27 8.00 8.46
N LEU A 46 -12.46 8.56 8.59
CA LEU A 46 -13.13 8.75 9.87
C LEU A 46 -13.65 7.42 10.45
N ARG A 47 -14.49 7.51 11.48
CA ARG A 47 -15.00 6.31 12.18
C ARG A 47 -15.63 5.30 11.26
N GLY A 48 -15.34 4.02 11.54
CA GLY A 48 -15.78 2.89 10.74
C GLY A 48 -14.84 2.51 9.59
N ALA A 49 -13.83 3.36 9.26
CA ALA A 49 -12.89 3.06 8.18
C ALA A 49 -11.83 1.99 8.55
N VAL A 50 -11.64 1.73 9.85
CA VAL A 50 -10.76 0.65 10.36
C VAL A 50 -11.61 -0.31 11.18
N PRO A 51 -12.04 -1.44 10.59
CA PRO A 51 -12.81 -2.45 11.30
C PRO A 51 -11.96 -3.24 12.29
N GLU A 52 -12.59 -3.66 13.37
CA GLU A 52 -11.99 -4.50 14.41
C GLU A 52 -12.86 -5.76 14.58
N GLU A 53 -12.20 -6.92 14.55
CA GLU A 53 -12.79 -8.23 14.78
C GLU A 53 -12.05 -8.90 15.95
N ASP A 54 -12.74 -9.24 17.02
CA ASP A 54 -12.17 -9.82 18.25
C ASP A 54 -10.94 -9.03 18.78
N GLY A 55 -11.01 -7.71 18.73
CA GLY A 55 -9.94 -6.80 19.18
C GLY A 55 -8.72 -6.76 18.26
N ARG A 56 -8.86 -7.21 17.01
CA ARG A 56 -7.82 -7.15 15.97
C ARG A 56 -8.30 -6.29 14.82
N VAL A 57 -7.38 -5.51 14.26
CA VAL A 57 -7.64 -4.78 13.01
C VAL A 57 -7.62 -5.77 11.85
N VAL A 58 -8.77 -5.89 11.17
CA VAL A 58 -8.95 -6.80 10.03
C VAL A 58 -9.68 -6.06 8.91
N PHE A 59 -9.05 -5.91 7.76
CA PHE A 59 -9.70 -5.41 6.56
C PHE A 59 -10.08 -6.59 5.68
N SER A 60 -11.35 -6.68 5.31
CA SER A 60 -11.88 -7.74 4.45
C SER A 60 -12.64 -7.18 3.26
N LYS A 61 -12.58 -7.86 2.12
CA LYS A 61 -13.37 -7.54 0.92
C LYS A 61 -13.63 -8.82 0.12
N THR A 62 -14.87 -9.04 -0.26
CA THR A 62 -15.20 -10.01 -1.30
C THR A 62 -15.12 -9.32 -2.66
N VAL A 63 -14.42 -9.95 -3.60
CA VAL A 63 -14.30 -9.50 -4.99
C VAL A 63 -15.00 -10.52 -5.87
N GLU A 64 -15.98 -10.08 -6.63
CA GLU A 64 -16.70 -10.90 -7.60
C GLU A 64 -15.89 -11.04 -8.88
N ALA A 65 -15.85 -12.28 -9.41
CA ALA A 65 -15.18 -12.65 -10.65
C ALA A 65 -16.07 -13.64 -11.45
N PRO A 66 -17.24 -13.20 -11.91
CA PRO A 66 -18.23 -14.09 -12.49
C PRO A 66 -17.67 -14.85 -13.70
N GLY A 67 -17.91 -16.16 -13.73
CA GLY A 67 -17.46 -17.04 -14.81
C GLY A 67 -16.03 -17.54 -14.72
N LYS A 68 -15.23 -17.08 -13.75
CA LYS A 68 -13.89 -17.60 -13.51
C LYS A 68 -13.91 -18.73 -12.49
N PRO A 69 -13.26 -19.88 -12.76
CA PRO A 69 -13.12 -20.96 -11.79
C PRO A 69 -12.13 -20.57 -10.68
N ALA A 70 -12.27 -21.17 -9.50
CA ALA A 70 -11.42 -20.93 -8.33
C ALA A 70 -9.92 -21.03 -8.63
N ALA A 71 -9.51 -22.02 -9.43
CA ALA A 71 -8.12 -22.25 -9.83
C ALA A 71 -7.55 -21.08 -10.64
N GLU A 72 -8.33 -20.47 -11.54
CA GLU A 72 -7.91 -19.30 -12.33
C GLU A 72 -7.74 -18.09 -11.42
N ILE A 73 -8.74 -17.82 -10.56
CA ILE A 73 -8.72 -16.70 -9.61
C ILE A 73 -7.51 -16.82 -8.68
N TYR A 74 -7.27 -18.01 -8.13
CA TYR A 74 -6.10 -18.30 -7.28
C TYR A 74 -4.78 -18.02 -8.02
N GLY A 75 -4.64 -18.52 -9.26
CA GLY A 75 -3.44 -18.30 -10.07
C GLY A 75 -3.16 -16.83 -10.34
N ILE A 76 -4.19 -16.02 -10.63
CA ILE A 76 -4.08 -14.58 -10.84
C ILE A 76 -3.62 -13.88 -9.55
N ILE A 77 -4.27 -14.16 -8.42
CA ILE A 77 -3.96 -13.50 -7.14
C ILE A 77 -2.58 -13.91 -6.64
N LYS A 78 -2.23 -15.21 -6.70
CA LYS A 78 -0.90 -15.71 -6.34
C LYS A 78 0.17 -15.02 -7.17
N GLY A 79 0.03 -15.00 -8.51
CA GLY A 79 1.00 -14.35 -9.39
C GLY A 79 1.17 -12.86 -9.09
N TYR A 80 0.09 -12.16 -8.71
CA TYR A 80 0.20 -10.77 -8.25
C TYR A 80 0.95 -10.65 -6.92
N MET A 81 0.65 -11.47 -5.91
CA MET A 81 1.36 -11.46 -4.64
C MET A 81 2.84 -11.79 -4.79
N GLU A 82 3.20 -12.79 -5.61
CA GLU A 82 4.59 -13.14 -5.94
C GLU A 82 5.30 -11.96 -6.60
N LYS A 83 4.68 -11.30 -7.57
CA LYS A 83 5.23 -10.09 -8.19
C LYS A 83 5.46 -8.99 -7.16
N MET A 84 4.50 -8.77 -6.26
CA MET A 84 4.64 -7.79 -5.19
C MET A 84 5.87 -8.02 -4.32
N THR A 85 6.21 -9.26 -3.97
CA THR A 85 7.38 -9.54 -3.11
C THR A 85 8.69 -9.05 -3.70
N GLY A 86 8.78 -8.89 -5.02
CA GLY A 86 9.94 -8.39 -5.74
C GLY A 86 9.93 -6.89 -6.05
N GLU A 87 8.90 -6.12 -5.61
CA GLU A 87 8.84 -4.69 -5.85
C GLU A 87 9.87 -3.92 -5.00
N LYS A 88 10.30 -2.76 -5.49
CA LYS A 88 11.41 -1.99 -4.90
C LYS A 88 11.16 -1.49 -3.48
N ASN A 89 9.90 -1.27 -3.11
CA ASN A 89 9.51 -0.83 -1.78
C ASN A 89 9.42 -1.97 -0.77
N GLN A 90 9.49 -3.22 -1.23
CA GLN A 90 9.46 -4.40 -0.37
C GLN A 90 10.81 -4.63 0.29
N LEU A 91 10.80 -5.03 1.57
CA LEU A 91 12.00 -5.25 2.37
C LEU A 91 12.24 -6.74 2.62
N ASN A 92 11.29 -7.39 3.28
CA ASN A 92 11.36 -8.81 3.60
C ASN A 92 9.99 -9.47 3.38
N SER A 93 9.55 -9.48 2.13
CA SER A 93 8.23 -9.96 1.74
C SER A 93 8.32 -11.31 1.06
N HIS A 94 7.43 -12.24 1.44
CA HIS A 94 7.42 -13.60 0.90
C HIS A 94 6.03 -14.24 1.04
N ILE A 95 5.78 -15.27 0.23
CA ILE A 95 4.57 -16.09 0.36
C ILE A 95 4.73 -17.00 1.57
N VAL A 96 3.72 -17.03 2.45
CA VAL A 96 3.71 -17.81 3.70
C VAL A 96 2.66 -18.92 3.71
N VAL A 97 1.66 -18.84 2.84
CA VAL A 97 0.67 -19.89 2.58
C VAL A 97 0.54 -20.04 1.08
N ASP A 98 0.64 -21.26 0.60
CA ASP A 98 0.45 -21.64 -0.80
C ASP A 98 -0.25 -23.01 -0.82
N GLU A 99 -1.59 -23.01 -0.79
CA GLU A 99 -2.40 -24.21 -0.74
C GLU A 99 -3.29 -24.33 -1.99
N PRO A 100 -2.75 -24.81 -3.12
CA PRO A 100 -3.46 -24.87 -4.38
C PRO A 100 -4.70 -25.78 -4.32
N GLU A 101 -4.69 -26.81 -3.51
CA GLU A 101 -5.83 -27.73 -3.32
C GLU A 101 -7.03 -27.05 -2.64
N LYS A 102 -6.79 -25.98 -1.87
CA LYS A 102 -7.82 -25.20 -1.19
C LYS A 102 -8.06 -23.85 -1.87
N TYR A 103 -7.25 -23.53 -2.88
CA TYR A 103 -7.23 -22.22 -3.53
C TYR A 103 -6.99 -21.07 -2.53
N GLU A 104 -6.08 -21.29 -1.57
CA GLU A 104 -5.72 -20.33 -0.53
C GLU A 104 -4.26 -19.90 -0.68
N VAL A 105 -4.02 -18.58 -0.62
CA VAL A 105 -2.69 -18.00 -0.69
C VAL A 105 -2.57 -16.85 0.32
N ALA A 106 -1.41 -16.75 0.97
CA ALA A 106 -1.09 -15.59 1.80
C ALA A 106 0.37 -15.18 1.63
N GLY A 107 0.59 -13.87 1.62
CA GLY A 107 1.91 -13.25 1.70
C GLY A 107 2.08 -12.50 3.03
N SER A 108 3.28 -12.59 3.60
CA SER A 108 3.76 -11.70 4.64
C SER A 108 4.55 -10.58 3.97
N PHE A 109 4.12 -9.35 4.19
CA PHE A 109 4.70 -8.18 3.53
C PHE A 109 5.33 -7.25 4.56
N GLU A 110 6.50 -6.76 4.22
CA GLU A 110 7.22 -5.71 4.91
C GLU A 110 7.65 -4.67 3.88
N GLU A 111 7.11 -3.45 3.98
CA GLU A 111 7.38 -2.39 3.01
C GLU A 111 7.52 -1.01 3.65
N TRP A 112 8.14 -0.08 2.93
CA TRP A 112 8.17 1.32 3.34
C TRP A 112 6.84 2.01 3.07
N LEU A 113 6.25 2.56 4.12
CA LEU A 113 5.07 3.43 4.05
C LEU A 113 5.52 4.88 4.28
N VAL A 114 5.49 5.70 3.23
CA VAL A 114 5.99 7.08 3.27
C VAL A 114 4.88 8.05 3.65
N PHE A 115 5.12 8.84 4.69
CA PHE A 115 4.22 9.91 5.11
C PHE A 115 4.55 11.23 4.44
N LYS A 116 5.85 11.54 4.33
CA LYS A 116 6.36 12.75 3.71
C LYS A 116 7.75 12.50 3.16
N SER A 117 7.96 12.90 1.91
CA SER A 117 9.27 12.90 1.28
C SER A 117 9.50 14.27 0.65
N ASN A 118 10.59 14.94 1.02
CA ASN A 118 11.10 16.13 0.36
C ASN A 118 12.61 16.21 0.54
N TYR A 119 13.27 17.19 -0.09
CA TYR A 119 14.72 17.34 -0.06
C TYR A 119 15.35 17.38 1.35
N ILE A 120 14.60 17.80 2.37
CA ILE A 120 15.12 18.00 3.74
C ILE A 120 14.66 16.90 4.70
N MET A 121 13.51 16.26 4.43
CA MET A 121 12.87 15.37 5.37
C MET A 121 12.28 14.15 4.66
N LEU A 122 12.65 12.96 5.16
CA LEU A 122 12.00 11.70 4.85
C LEU A 122 11.33 11.18 6.12
N ASP A 123 9.99 11.17 6.14
CA ASP A 123 9.18 10.62 7.23
C ASP A 123 8.49 9.37 6.72
N ARG A 124 8.91 8.20 7.20
CA ARG A 124 8.42 6.89 6.76
C ARG A 124 8.43 5.89 7.91
N THR A 125 7.73 4.79 7.74
CA THR A 125 7.72 3.66 8.67
C THR A 125 7.88 2.35 7.91
N ARG A 126 8.45 1.33 8.54
CA ARG A 126 8.27 -0.04 8.07
C ARG A 126 6.85 -0.47 8.42
N PHE A 127 6.15 -0.98 7.43
CA PHE A 127 4.76 -1.39 7.49
C PHE A 127 4.68 -2.89 7.26
N PHE A 128 4.12 -3.61 8.21
CA PHE A 128 3.98 -5.06 8.21
C PHE A 128 2.52 -5.44 8.16
N TYR A 129 2.21 -6.42 7.33
CA TYR A 129 0.87 -7.00 7.25
C TYR A 129 0.90 -8.39 6.62
N VAL A 130 -0.15 -9.15 6.86
CA VAL A 130 -0.43 -10.37 6.11
C VAL A 130 -1.59 -10.08 5.15
N PHE A 131 -1.37 -10.36 3.87
CA PHE A 131 -2.41 -10.32 2.85
C PHE A 131 -2.79 -11.76 2.48
N TYR A 132 -4.01 -12.15 2.77
CA TYR A 132 -4.57 -13.47 2.56
C TYR A 132 -5.70 -13.40 1.54
N ALA A 133 -5.78 -14.42 0.68
CA ALA A 133 -6.88 -14.62 -0.24
C ALA A 133 -7.35 -16.07 -0.21
N LYS A 134 -8.68 -16.23 -0.17
CA LYS A 134 -9.37 -17.49 -0.34
C LYS A 134 -10.25 -17.39 -1.59
N CYS A 135 -10.01 -18.28 -2.56
CA CYS A 135 -10.69 -18.24 -3.84
C CYS A 135 -11.74 -19.34 -3.93
N ALA A 136 -12.85 -19.00 -4.57
CA ALA A 136 -13.93 -19.91 -4.91
C ALA A 136 -14.40 -19.60 -6.34
N ASP A 137 -15.22 -20.46 -6.92
CA ASP A 137 -15.79 -20.20 -8.25
C ASP A 137 -16.56 -18.89 -8.23
N GLY A 138 -16.18 -17.99 -9.12
CA GLY A 138 -16.81 -16.68 -9.29
C GLY A 138 -16.46 -15.62 -8.26
N LYS A 139 -15.58 -15.87 -7.27
CA LYS A 139 -15.21 -14.86 -6.26
C LYS A 139 -13.90 -15.14 -5.54
N ALA A 140 -13.35 -14.09 -4.91
CA ALA A 140 -12.27 -14.20 -3.94
C ALA A 140 -12.61 -13.41 -2.66
N GLU A 141 -12.27 -13.97 -1.51
CA GLU A 141 -12.31 -13.31 -0.21
C GLU A 141 -10.91 -12.85 0.14
N LEU A 142 -10.72 -11.54 0.24
CA LEU A 142 -9.45 -10.89 0.53
C LEU A 142 -9.43 -10.42 1.99
N THR A 143 -8.30 -10.63 2.68
CA THR A 143 -8.13 -10.17 4.05
C THR A 143 -6.74 -9.58 4.25
N ILE A 144 -6.65 -8.41 4.90
CA ILE A 144 -5.40 -7.83 5.39
C ILE A 144 -5.50 -7.72 6.91
N ASN A 145 -4.56 -8.36 7.61
CA ASN A 145 -4.51 -8.41 9.07
C ASN A 145 -3.07 -8.44 9.60
N ARG A 146 -2.88 -8.65 10.92
CA ARG A 146 -1.59 -8.67 11.63
C ARG A 146 -0.76 -7.42 11.38
N ILE A 147 -1.43 -6.28 11.26
CA ILE A 147 -0.84 -5.00 10.90
C ILE A 147 -0.03 -4.43 12.06
N HIS A 148 1.23 -4.07 11.79
CA HIS A 148 2.06 -3.32 12.73
C HIS A 148 3.11 -2.49 11.99
N TYR A 149 3.74 -1.59 12.74
CA TYR A 149 4.70 -0.63 12.23
C TYR A 149 5.98 -0.66 13.06
N PHE A 150 7.12 -0.39 12.42
CA PHE A 150 8.34 0.03 13.12
C PHE A 150 8.66 1.46 12.65
N TYR A 151 8.63 2.39 13.60
CA TYR A 151 8.77 3.81 13.32
C TYR A 151 9.92 4.43 14.12
N ASP A 152 10.51 5.53 13.59
CA ASP A 152 11.62 6.28 14.16
C ASP A 152 12.93 5.49 14.30
N GLU A 153 13.27 4.70 13.27
CA GLU A 153 14.46 3.85 13.27
C GLU A 153 15.78 4.60 13.44
N GLY A 154 15.81 5.90 13.11
CA GLY A 154 16.99 6.76 13.25
C GLY A 154 17.33 7.12 14.69
N ARG A 155 16.41 6.92 15.64
CA ARG A 155 16.58 7.23 17.07
C ARG A 155 16.39 6.01 17.94
N ARG A 156 15.16 5.55 18.02
CA ARG A 156 14.76 4.37 18.77
C ARG A 156 13.56 3.72 18.07
N ALA A 157 13.84 2.71 17.25
CA ALA A 157 12.77 1.99 16.57
C ALA A 157 11.80 1.39 17.60
N GLU A 158 10.53 1.79 17.51
CA GLU A 158 9.47 1.27 18.35
C GLU A 158 8.42 0.56 17.50
N ARG A 159 7.91 -0.56 18.02
CA ARG A 159 6.82 -1.30 17.39
C ARG A 159 5.47 -0.75 17.87
N TYR A 160 4.62 -0.45 16.91
CA TYR A 160 3.23 -0.02 17.13
C TYR A 160 2.28 -1.01 16.45
N ASN A 161 1.38 -1.65 17.17
CA ASN A 161 0.36 -2.48 16.56
C ASN A 161 -0.78 -1.58 16.05
N ALA A 162 -1.48 -2.03 15.01
CA ALA A 162 -2.59 -1.27 14.43
C ALA A 162 -3.71 -1.03 15.45
N GLU A 163 -3.98 -2.00 16.30
CA GLU A 163 -4.98 -1.95 17.36
C GLU A 163 -4.76 -0.78 18.33
N ASP A 164 -3.49 -0.50 18.66
CA ASP A 164 -3.07 0.54 19.60
C ASP A 164 -2.79 1.88 18.90
N TRP A 165 -2.92 1.94 17.54
CA TRP A 165 -2.42 3.10 16.80
C TRP A 165 -3.39 3.69 15.78
N ILE A 166 -4.12 2.87 15.02
CA ILE A 166 -4.96 3.36 13.92
C ILE A 166 -6.46 3.14 14.09
N THR A 167 -6.91 2.56 15.20
CA THR A 167 -8.35 2.36 15.47
C THR A 167 -9.08 3.69 15.61
N ASP A 168 -10.40 3.64 15.62
CA ASP A 168 -11.23 4.84 15.78
C ASP A 168 -10.93 5.60 17.07
N LYS A 169 -10.67 4.86 18.15
CA LYS A 169 -10.31 5.41 19.45
C LYS A 169 -8.98 6.17 19.42
N GLU A 170 -7.97 5.62 18.73
CA GLU A 170 -6.60 6.09 18.78
C GLU A 170 -6.29 7.14 17.69
N ALA A 171 -7.03 7.15 16.59
CA ALA A 171 -6.71 8.00 15.45
C ALA A 171 -7.78 9.05 15.08
N VAL A 172 -9.02 8.94 15.60
CA VAL A 172 -10.11 9.84 15.24
C VAL A 172 -10.52 10.70 16.45
N ASN A 173 -10.71 12.00 16.24
CA ASN A 173 -11.14 12.89 17.31
C ASN A 173 -12.57 12.55 17.79
N LYS A 174 -12.90 12.95 19.03
CA LYS A 174 -14.21 12.65 19.66
C LYS A 174 -15.41 13.09 18.83
N LYS A 175 -15.29 14.19 18.07
CA LYS A 175 -16.36 14.74 17.22
C LYS A 175 -16.50 14.03 15.86
N ASN A 176 -15.64 13.09 15.54
CA ASN A 176 -15.58 12.40 14.25
C ASN A 176 -15.48 13.35 13.04
N THR A 177 -14.65 14.37 13.14
CA THR A 177 -14.49 15.39 12.11
C THR A 177 -13.09 15.48 11.53
N ARG A 178 -12.08 14.92 12.22
CA ARG A 178 -10.68 14.94 11.79
C ARG A 178 -9.89 13.82 12.47
N LEU A 179 -8.75 13.50 11.89
CA LEU A 179 -7.77 12.59 12.48
C LEU A 179 -6.81 13.33 13.41
N TYR A 180 -6.28 12.60 14.40
CA TYR A 180 -5.14 13.09 15.18
C TYR A 180 -3.88 13.17 14.31
N PRO A 181 -2.98 14.17 14.53
CA PRO A 181 -1.85 14.40 13.63
C PRO A 181 -0.89 13.23 13.49
N VAL A 182 -0.54 12.56 14.59
CA VAL A 182 0.45 11.48 14.60
C VAL A 182 -0.15 10.17 14.10
N THR A 183 -1.14 9.64 14.82
CA THR A 183 -1.79 8.35 14.51
C THR A 183 -2.57 8.41 13.20
N GLY A 184 -3.13 9.57 12.88
CA GLY A 184 -3.89 9.78 11.65
C GLY A 184 -3.08 9.61 10.37
N LYS A 185 -1.78 9.95 10.35
CA LYS A 185 -0.96 9.71 9.15
C LYS A 185 -0.79 8.21 8.87
N PHE A 186 -0.62 7.39 9.92
CA PHE A 186 -0.59 5.93 9.78
C PHE A 186 -1.92 5.39 9.28
N ARG A 187 -3.01 5.83 9.88
CA ARG A 187 -4.37 5.42 9.48
C ARG A 187 -4.65 5.72 8.01
N ARG A 188 -4.39 6.96 7.55
CA ARG A 188 -4.59 7.32 6.13
C ARG A 188 -3.81 6.40 5.20
N LYS A 189 -2.50 6.29 5.41
CA LYS A 189 -1.63 5.50 4.52
C LYS A 189 -1.96 4.01 4.55
N THR A 190 -2.37 3.46 5.70
CA THR A 190 -2.80 2.06 5.79
C THR A 190 -4.09 1.82 5.00
N ILE A 191 -5.08 2.72 5.13
CA ILE A 191 -6.33 2.63 4.38
C ILE A 191 -6.06 2.79 2.88
N ASP A 192 -5.25 3.77 2.47
CA ASP A 192 -4.90 3.99 1.07
C ASP A 192 -4.18 2.78 0.48
N ARG A 193 -3.22 2.19 1.20
CA ARG A 193 -2.54 0.98 0.74
C ARG A 193 -3.46 -0.21 0.62
N LYS A 194 -4.32 -0.44 1.60
CA LYS A 194 -5.35 -1.48 1.57
C LYS A 194 -6.30 -1.28 0.39
N ASP A 195 -6.79 -0.05 0.16
CA ASP A 195 -7.67 0.27 -0.97
C ASP A 195 -6.97 -0.02 -2.31
N PHE A 196 -5.71 0.40 -2.45
CA PHE A 196 -4.92 0.12 -3.64
C PHE A 196 -4.82 -1.39 -3.89
N LEU A 197 -4.47 -2.20 -2.89
CA LEU A 197 -4.32 -3.64 -3.02
C LEU A 197 -5.64 -4.32 -3.42
N PHE A 198 -6.73 -4.00 -2.75
CA PHE A 198 -8.04 -4.58 -3.03
C PHE A 198 -8.56 -4.19 -4.41
N ASN A 199 -8.42 -2.93 -4.78
CA ASN A 199 -8.84 -2.45 -6.10
C ASN A 199 -7.97 -3.04 -7.23
N LYS A 200 -6.67 -3.27 -6.96
CA LYS A 200 -5.80 -3.93 -7.92
C LYS A 200 -6.21 -5.36 -8.20
N ILE A 201 -6.53 -6.14 -7.15
CA ILE A 201 -7.07 -7.50 -7.32
C ILE A 201 -8.40 -7.45 -8.08
N GLU A 202 -9.32 -6.56 -7.70
CA GLU A 202 -10.59 -6.39 -8.40
C GLU A 202 -10.41 -6.09 -9.90
N ALA A 203 -9.45 -5.23 -10.24
CA ALA A 203 -9.13 -4.92 -11.64
C ALA A 203 -8.52 -6.10 -12.40
N LEU A 204 -7.75 -6.97 -11.73
CA LEU A 204 -7.15 -8.16 -12.34
C LEU A 204 -8.18 -9.29 -12.57
N LEU A 205 -9.26 -9.29 -11.79
CA LEU A 205 -10.30 -10.32 -11.88
C LEU A 205 -11.46 -9.92 -12.82
N LYS A 206 -11.53 -8.70 -13.29
CA LYS A 206 -12.45 -8.24 -14.35
C LYS A 206 -11.98 -8.69 -15.73
#